data_4bb869e45bc46c975a866993a7464b28
#
_entry.id   4bb869e45bc46c975a866993a7464b28
#
_cell.length_a   1.000
_cell.length_b   1.000
_cell.length_c   1.000
_cell.angle_alpha   90.00
_cell.angle_beta   90.00
_cell.angle_gamma   90.00
#
_symmetry.space_group_name_H-M   'P 1'
#
loop_
_entity.id
_entity.type
_entity.pdbx_description
1 polymer ?
#
loop_
_entity_poly.entity_id
_entity_poly.type
_entity_poly.pdbx_seq_one_letter_code
_entity_poly.pdbx_strand_id
1 'polypeptide(L)'
;MTASTTRRTTAAKSRIAAAGAIAVAGAMLLTACGDQTDSGKKDSAASADTNKAPLFDQLPKAIQDKGVVKVGSDIAYAPVEFKDKSGKTVGIDPDLADALGKQLGVKFEFENGTFDTLVTGLRAKRYDIAMSAMTDTKDRQEGVEDGKKVGEGVDFVDYYTAGVSIYTQKGKDQGIKTWDDLCGKKIVVQRATVSEDLAKDQAKKCPAGKKLAIESFDNDQQAQVRLRSGGADAGSSDSPIAAYAVKTSGGGNDFELVGDTVEAAPYGIAVAKDNKELSAALQAAMNAIIKNGEYGKVLAKWGAESGAVTEAKLNGGS
;
A
#
# COMPACT_ATOMS: atom_id res chain seq x y z
N MET A 1 -37.70 -25.29 43.61
CA MET A 1 -38.69 -26.33 43.25
C MET A 1 -38.59 -26.58 41.75
N THR A 2 -38.16 -27.76 41.45
CA THR A 2 -38.44 -28.69 40.33
C THR A 2 -37.95 -28.24 38.95
N ALA A 3 -36.86 -28.78 38.46
CA ALA A 3 -36.59 -30.10 37.84
C ALA A 3 -36.86 -30.07 36.34
N SER A 4 -35.78 -30.15 35.60
CA SER A 4 -35.29 -31.29 34.82
C SER A 4 -36.17 -31.77 33.68
N THR A 5 -35.68 -31.83 32.46
CA THR A 5 -35.61 -33.11 31.72
C THR A 5 -34.74 -33.01 30.45
N THR A 6 -33.76 -33.85 30.43
CA THR A 6 -32.89 -34.30 29.35
C THR A 6 -33.66 -35.16 28.34
N ARG A 7 -33.41 -35.09 27.06
CA ARG A 7 -33.54 -36.25 26.15
C ARG A 7 -32.47 -36.28 25.05
N ARG A 8 -31.67 -37.33 25.15
CA ARG A 8 -30.82 -37.89 24.09
C ARG A 8 -31.64 -38.78 23.17
N THR A 9 -31.32 -38.85 21.89
CA THR A 9 -31.45 -40.06 21.02
C THR A 9 -30.44 -39.87 19.88
N THR A 10 -29.34 -40.58 19.87
CA THR A 10 -28.95 -41.88 19.32
C THR A 10 -29.09 -42.04 17.82
N ALA A 11 -27.95 -42.17 17.25
CA ALA A 11 -27.33 -42.81 16.10
C ALA A 11 -28.19 -43.68 15.15
N ALA A 12 -27.86 -43.62 13.89
CA ALA A 12 -27.92 -44.77 12.99
C ALA A 12 -26.78 -44.70 11.94
N LYS A 13 -25.95 -45.74 12.00
CA LYS A 13 -24.95 -46.08 10.99
C LYS A 13 -25.63 -46.83 9.84
N SER A 14 -25.27 -46.59 8.60
CA SER A 14 -25.49 -47.56 7.52
C SER A 14 -24.27 -47.62 6.64
N ARG A 15 -23.66 -48.78 6.63
CA ARG A 15 -22.58 -49.21 5.68
C ARG A 15 -23.30 -50.01 4.57
N ILE A 16 -22.91 -49.78 3.32
CA ILE A 16 -22.96 -50.81 2.29
C ILE A 16 -21.77 -50.60 1.36
N ALA A 17 -20.99 -51.69 1.25
CA ALA A 17 -19.91 -51.88 0.29
C ALA A 17 -20.47 -52.68 -0.90
N ALA A 18 -19.96 -52.44 -2.09
CA ALA A 18 -19.85 -53.49 -3.10
C ALA A 18 -18.83 -53.08 -4.19
N ALA A 19 -18.00 -54.05 -4.44
CA ALA A 19 -16.90 -54.06 -5.37
C ALA A 19 -17.33 -54.31 -6.83
N GLY A 20 -16.45 -53.99 -7.77
CA GLY A 20 -16.59 -54.40 -9.18
C GLY A 20 -15.36 -53.97 -9.96
N ALA A 21 -14.40 -54.87 -10.07
CA ALA A 21 -13.23 -54.77 -10.94
C ALA A 21 -13.58 -55.33 -12.32
N ILE A 22 -13.08 -54.73 -13.41
CA ILE A 22 -12.74 -55.40 -14.65
C ILE A 22 -11.61 -54.67 -15.33
N ALA A 23 -10.51 -55.37 -15.50
CA ALA A 23 -9.36 -55.01 -16.32
C ALA A 23 -9.56 -55.46 -17.76
N VAL A 24 -9.09 -54.71 -18.74
CA VAL A 24 -8.70 -55.22 -20.06
C VAL A 24 -7.44 -54.51 -20.50
N ALA A 25 -6.41 -55.32 -20.67
CA ALA A 25 -5.14 -55.00 -21.29
C ALA A 25 -5.24 -55.01 -22.82
N GLY A 26 -4.43 -54.20 -23.46
CA GLY A 26 -4.21 -54.25 -24.93
C GLY A 26 -2.87 -53.58 -25.25
N ALA A 27 -1.84 -54.40 -25.31
CA ALA A 27 -0.52 -54.07 -25.82
C ALA A 27 -0.43 -54.35 -27.34
N MET A 28 0.40 -53.59 -28.02
CA MET A 28 1.24 -54.01 -29.20
C MET A 28 2.02 -52.78 -29.66
N LEU A 29 3.34 -52.68 -29.48
CA LEU A 29 4.44 -53.23 -30.25
C LEU A 29 4.41 -52.77 -31.74
N LEU A 30 5.44 -52.30 -32.29
CA LEU A 30 6.90 -52.40 -32.51
C LEU A 30 7.16 -51.50 -33.72
N THR A 31 8.22 -50.95 -34.04
CA THR A 31 9.67 -51.11 -34.12
C THR A 31 10.20 -50.02 -35.05
N ALA A 32 11.35 -49.48 -34.82
CA ALA A 32 12.47 -49.55 -35.75
C ALA A 32 13.70 -48.86 -35.18
N CYS A 33 14.72 -49.64 -34.96
CA CYS A 33 16.10 -49.18 -34.83
C CYS A 33 16.60 -48.66 -36.16
N GLY A 34 17.45 -47.65 -36.10
CA GLY A 34 18.28 -47.18 -37.17
C GLY A 34 19.45 -46.42 -36.56
N ASP A 35 20.53 -47.16 -36.35
CA ASP A 35 21.85 -46.68 -35.99
C ASP A 35 22.46 -45.94 -37.18
N GLN A 36 23.06 -44.77 -36.92
CA GLN A 36 24.38 -44.43 -37.42
C GLN A 36 24.87 -43.05 -36.97
N THR A 37 26.03 -43.11 -36.33
CA THR A 37 27.04 -42.10 -36.10
C THR A 37 27.15 -41.01 -37.19
N ASP A 38 27.15 -39.74 -36.79
CA ASP A 38 28.25 -38.85 -37.15
C ASP A 38 28.39 -37.62 -36.22
N SER A 39 29.64 -37.28 -36.04
CA SER A 39 30.13 -36.18 -35.22
C SER A 39 29.75 -34.82 -35.75
N GLY A 40 29.28 -33.92 -34.92
CA GLY A 40 29.32 -32.52 -35.32
C GLY A 40 28.49 -31.55 -34.51
N LYS A 41 29.14 -30.77 -33.71
CA LYS A 41 28.76 -29.46 -33.17
C LYS A 41 27.58 -29.44 -32.21
N LYS A 42 27.93 -29.31 -30.94
CA LYS A 42 27.10 -28.65 -29.94
C LYS A 42 26.88 -27.18 -30.33
N ASP A 43 25.83 -26.92 -31.08
CA ASP A 43 25.23 -25.61 -31.04
C ASP A 43 24.33 -25.58 -29.79
N SER A 44 24.86 -24.97 -28.74
CA SER A 44 24.06 -24.53 -27.61
C SER A 44 23.14 -23.42 -28.12
N ALA A 45 22.02 -23.84 -28.73
CA ALA A 45 20.89 -22.93 -28.83
C ALA A 45 20.45 -22.62 -27.42
N ALA A 46 20.88 -21.46 -26.93
CA ALA A 46 20.25 -20.82 -25.77
C ALA A 46 18.77 -20.73 -26.09
N SER A 47 17.96 -21.58 -25.50
CA SER A 47 16.52 -21.39 -25.44
C SER A 47 16.31 -20.04 -24.80
N ALA A 48 16.08 -19.01 -25.61
CA ALA A 48 15.57 -17.74 -25.13
C ALA A 48 14.26 -18.08 -24.42
N ASP A 49 14.25 -17.95 -23.12
CA ASP A 49 13.07 -18.13 -22.27
C ASP A 49 12.11 -16.98 -22.62
N THR A 50 11.23 -17.23 -23.60
CA THR A 50 10.30 -16.24 -24.15
C THR A 50 9.19 -15.85 -23.19
N ASN A 51 9.24 -16.29 -21.92
CA ASN A 51 8.27 -16.04 -20.87
C ASN A 51 8.78 -15.14 -19.72
N LYS A 52 9.98 -14.58 -19.82
CA LYS A 52 10.53 -13.73 -18.76
C LYS A 52 9.94 -12.33 -18.84
N ALA A 53 9.48 -11.80 -17.70
CA ALA A 53 8.97 -10.43 -17.64
C ALA A 53 10.03 -9.42 -18.10
N PRO A 54 9.64 -8.31 -18.76
CA PRO A 54 10.57 -7.42 -19.47
C PRO A 54 11.72 -6.85 -18.62
N LEU A 55 11.49 -6.67 -17.31
CA LEU A 55 12.45 -6.04 -16.40
C LEU A 55 12.96 -6.98 -15.29
N PHE A 56 12.70 -8.29 -15.42
CA PHE A 56 13.09 -9.26 -14.40
C PHE A 56 14.58 -9.24 -14.08
N ASP A 57 15.43 -9.11 -15.09
CA ASP A 57 16.89 -9.12 -14.95
C ASP A 57 17.45 -7.86 -14.27
N GLN A 58 16.63 -6.81 -14.11
CA GLN A 58 17.01 -5.59 -13.39
C GLN A 58 16.82 -5.71 -11.88
N LEU A 59 16.14 -6.76 -11.42
CA LEU A 59 15.95 -6.99 -9.98
C LEU A 59 17.22 -7.53 -9.33
N PRO A 60 17.46 -7.19 -8.04
CA PRO A 60 18.48 -7.85 -7.24
C PRO A 60 18.31 -9.37 -7.28
N LYS A 61 19.44 -10.10 -7.37
CA LYS A 61 19.42 -11.58 -7.47
C LYS A 61 18.60 -12.24 -6.35
N ALA A 62 18.68 -11.71 -5.13
CA ALA A 62 17.91 -12.22 -4.01
C ALA A 62 16.38 -12.11 -4.21
N ILE A 63 15.91 -11.08 -4.90
CA ILE A 63 14.48 -10.91 -5.25
C ILE A 63 14.10 -11.82 -6.40
N GLN A 64 14.96 -11.94 -7.43
CA GLN A 64 14.75 -12.87 -8.53
C GLN A 64 14.56 -14.31 -8.02
N ASP A 65 15.41 -14.74 -7.09
CA ASP A 65 15.40 -16.11 -6.55
C ASP A 65 14.17 -16.37 -5.65
N LYS A 66 13.70 -15.34 -4.91
CA LYS A 66 12.47 -15.42 -4.09
C LYS A 66 11.19 -15.37 -4.93
N GLY A 67 11.20 -14.65 -6.06
CA GLY A 67 10.01 -14.33 -6.84
C GLY A 67 8.99 -13.43 -6.13
N VAL A 68 9.37 -12.80 -5.02
CA VAL A 68 8.49 -12.00 -4.16
C VAL A 68 9.21 -10.75 -3.67
N VAL A 69 8.48 -9.61 -3.69
CA VAL A 69 8.84 -8.36 -3.00
C VAL A 69 7.92 -8.20 -1.80
N LYS A 70 8.46 -8.15 -0.61
CA LYS A 70 7.71 -7.87 0.62
C LYS A 70 7.47 -6.39 0.78
N VAL A 71 6.22 -5.99 0.98
CA VAL A 71 5.77 -4.61 1.07
C VAL A 71 5.28 -4.31 2.47
N GLY A 72 5.95 -3.42 3.20
CA GLY A 72 5.41 -2.84 4.42
C GLY A 72 4.37 -1.77 4.08
N SER A 73 3.18 -1.83 4.67
CA SER A 73 2.08 -0.89 4.37
C SER A 73 1.14 -0.76 5.57
N ASP A 74 0.60 0.41 5.83
CA ASP A 74 -0.49 0.62 6.78
C ASP A 74 -1.83 0.42 6.08
N ILE A 75 -2.34 -0.83 6.14
CA ILE A 75 -3.51 -1.26 5.36
C ILE A 75 -4.81 -0.76 6.02
N ALA A 76 -4.87 0.53 6.28
CA ALA A 76 -5.99 1.24 6.89
C ALA A 76 -6.18 2.67 6.31
N TYR A 77 -5.70 2.94 5.08
CA TYR A 77 -5.61 4.27 4.47
C TYR A 77 -6.33 4.33 3.12
N ALA A 78 -7.65 4.11 3.13
CA ALA A 78 -8.48 4.11 1.91
C ALA A 78 -8.54 5.50 1.24
N PRO A 79 -8.45 5.58 -0.09
CA PRO A 79 -8.52 4.51 -1.08
C PRO A 79 -7.16 3.94 -1.50
N VAL A 80 -6.05 4.33 -0.83
CA VAL A 80 -4.71 3.98 -1.29
C VAL A 80 -4.37 2.53 -0.93
N GLU A 81 -4.56 2.12 0.34
CA GLU A 81 -4.44 0.72 0.77
C GLU A 81 -5.37 0.43 1.96
N PHE A 82 -6.21 -0.58 1.82
CA PHE A 82 -7.17 -0.95 2.86
C PHE A 82 -7.69 -2.38 2.69
N LYS A 83 -8.39 -2.87 3.72
CA LYS A 83 -9.12 -4.14 3.63
C LYS A 83 -10.53 -3.93 3.11
N ASP A 84 -10.89 -4.65 2.05
CA ASP A 84 -12.26 -4.73 1.60
C ASP A 84 -13.14 -5.58 2.55
N LYS A 85 -14.42 -5.71 2.23
CA LYS A 85 -15.38 -6.50 3.04
C LYS A 85 -15.03 -7.99 3.13
N SER A 86 -14.21 -8.51 2.22
CA SER A 86 -13.74 -9.90 2.21
C SER A 86 -12.43 -10.07 3.00
N GLY A 87 -11.82 -8.98 3.46
CA GLY A 87 -10.52 -8.96 4.11
C GLY A 87 -9.34 -8.94 3.15
N LYS A 88 -9.59 -8.80 1.84
CA LYS A 88 -8.52 -8.65 0.83
C LYS A 88 -7.93 -7.25 0.90
N THR A 89 -6.61 -7.13 0.79
CA THR A 89 -5.93 -5.85 0.60
C THR A 89 -6.21 -5.33 -0.80
N VAL A 90 -6.77 -4.12 -0.89
CA VAL A 90 -7.17 -3.44 -2.13
C VAL A 90 -6.81 -1.97 -2.03
N GLY A 91 -6.75 -1.28 -3.16
CA GLY A 91 -6.45 0.14 -3.22
C GLY A 91 -5.57 0.49 -4.41
N ILE A 92 -5.15 1.76 -4.46
CA ILE A 92 -4.25 2.27 -5.49
C ILE A 92 -2.92 1.52 -5.43
N ASP A 93 -2.31 1.44 -4.25
CA ASP A 93 -1.00 0.82 -4.05
C ASP A 93 -0.99 -0.68 -4.39
N PRO A 94 -1.93 -1.52 -3.93
CA PRO A 94 -2.01 -2.90 -4.36
C PRO A 94 -2.21 -3.08 -5.87
N ASP A 95 -3.04 -2.25 -6.51
CA ASP A 95 -3.26 -2.35 -7.95
C ASP A 95 -2.02 -1.91 -8.75
N LEU A 96 -1.30 -0.86 -8.30
CA LEU A 96 -0.02 -0.46 -8.88
C LEU A 96 1.04 -1.55 -8.69
N ALA A 97 1.13 -2.14 -7.49
CA ALA A 97 2.05 -3.23 -7.19
C ALA A 97 1.79 -4.46 -8.08
N ASP A 98 0.53 -4.79 -8.35
CA ASP A 98 0.18 -5.84 -9.31
C ASP A 98 0.65 -5.51 -10.74
N ALA A 99 0.54 -4.24 -11.16
CA ALA A 99 1.03 -3.80 -12.46
C ALA A 99 2.57 -3.82 -12.54
N LEU A 100 3.27 -3.39 -11.48
CA LEU A 100 4.73 -3.47 -11.35
C LEU A 100 5.19 -4.94 -11.38
N GLY A 101 4.48 -5.82 -10.67
CA GLY A 101 4.78 -7.25 -10.63
C GLY A 101 4.78 -7.91 -12.00
N LYS A 102 3.87 -7.50 -12.90
CA LYS A 102 3.86 -7.98 -14.30
C LYS A 102 5.09 -7.53 -15.08
N GLN A 103 5.61 -6.32 -14.84
CA GLN A 103 6.83 -5.83 -15.49
C GLN A 103 8.09 -6.52 -14.97
N LEU A 104 8.11 -6.81 -13.66
CA LEU A 104 9.25 -7.36 -12.95
C LEU A 104 9.24 -8.88 -12.83
N GLY A 105 8.14 -9.57 -13.15
CA GLY A 105 8.01 -11.03 -13.04
C GLY A 105 8.03 -11.56 -11.61
N VAL A 106 7.60 -10.76 -10.65
CA VAL A 106 7.53 -11.11 -9.22
C VAL A 106 6.18 -10.73 -8.61
N LYS A 107 5.87 -11.30 -7.45
CA LYS A 107 4.69 -10.91 -6.67
C LYS A 107 5.06 -9.85 -5.64
N PHE A 108 4.12 -8.95 -5.35
CA PHE A 108 4.21 -8.04 -4.22
C PHE A 108 3.30 -8.54 -3.11
N GLU A 109 3.87 -8.80 -1.93
CA GLU A 109 3.14 -9.29 -0.77
C GLU A 109 3.08 -8.22 0.30
N PHE A 110 1.86 -7.72 0.57
CA PHE A 110 1.61 -6.66 1.54
C PHE A 110 1.54 -7.23 2.96
N GLU A 111 2.42 -6.72 3.82
CA GLU A 111 2.44 -6.98 5.26
C GLU A 111 1.98 -5.71 6.00
N ASN A 112 0.96 -5.86 6.87
CA ASN A 112 0.43 -4.74 7.63
C ASN A 112 1.40 -4.30 8.73
N GLY A 113 1.60 -2.99 8.83
CA GLY A 113 2.34 -2.33 9.89
C GLY A 113 1.73 -0.96 10.20
N THR A 114 2.00 -0.38 11.37
CA THR A 114 1.62 1.02 11.61
C THR A 114 2.56 1.95 10.84
N PHE A 115 2.02 3.05 10.30
CA PHE A 115 2.74 3.94 9.41
C PHE A 115 4.09 4.42 9.99
N ASP A 116 4.11 4.81 11.25
CA ASP A 116 5.29 5.27 12.00
C ASP A 116 6.41 4.22 12.11
N THR A 117 6.09 2.93 11.93
CA THR A 117 7.06 1.84 12.02
C THR A 117 7.59 1.36 10.68
N LEU A 118 7.04 1.82 9.54
CA LEU A 118 7.37 1.28 8.21
C LEU A 118 8.84 1.49 7.85
N VAL A 119 9.38 2.70 8.02
CA VAL A 119 10.79 3.00 7.72
C VAL A 119 11.72 2.22 8.64
N THR A 120 11.38 2.07 9.91
CA THR A 120 12.16 1.25 10.86
C THR A 120 12.12 -0.22 10.47
N GLY A 121 10.96 -0.72 10.04
CA GLY A 121 10.81 -2.09 9.52
C GLY A 121 11.65 -2.34 8.27
N LEU A 122 11.72 -1.35 7.37
CA LEU A 122 12.58 -1.39 6.18
C LEU A 122 14.07 -1.46 6.55
N ARG A 123 14.53 -0.61 7.48
CA ARG A 123 15.90 -0.64 8.03
C ARG A 123 16.23 -2.00 8.68
N ALA A 124 15.25 -2.60 9.35
CA ALA A 124 15.39 -3.92 9.96
C ALA A 124 15.24 -5.10 8.98
N LYS A 125 15.07 -4.81 7.68
CA LYS A 125 14.90 -5.81 6.60
C LYS A 125 13.68 -6.74 6.81
N ARG A 126 12.63 -6.24 7.50
CA ARG A 126 11.34 -6.93 7.58
C ARG A 126 10.61 -6.87 6.25
N TYR A 127 10.77 -5.78 5.54
CA TYR A 127 10.21 -5.50 4.22
C TYR A 127 11.36 -5.27 3.23
N ASP A 128 11.12 -5.56 1.97
CA ASP A 128 12.03 -5.18 0.87
C ASP A 128 11.78 -3.71 0.46
N ILE A 129 10.52 -3.25 0.56
CA ILE A 129 10.07 -1.88 0.31
C ILE A 129 8.99 -1.47 1.31
N ALA A 130 8.73 -0.15 1.43
CA ALA A 130 7.48 0.36 2.00
C ALA A 130 6.69 1.14 0.94
N MET A 131 5.40 0.80 0.80
CA MET A 131 4.47 1.46 -0.12
C MET A 131 3.16 1.67 0.63
N SER A 132 2.86 2.92 0.99
CA SER A 132 1.79 3.29 1.92
C SER A 132 1.50 4.79 1.86
N ALA A 133 1.17 5.32 0.68
CA ALA A 133 0.96 6.76 0.50
C ALA A 133 2.08 7.62 1.15
N MET A 134 3.30 7.11 1.20
CA MET A 134 4.38 7.75 1.95
C MET A 134 4.94 8.94 1.18
N THR A 135 4.74 10.14 1.70
CA THR A 135 5.29 11.36 1.11
C THR A 135 6.81 11.31 1.09
N ASP A 136 7.40 11.54 -0.07
CA ASP A 136 8.84 11.74 -0.23
C ASP A 136 9.23 13.11 0.33
N THR A 137 9.84 13.13 1.51
CA THR A 137 10.34 14.35 2.17
C THR A 137 11.84 14.25 2.41
N LYS A 138 12.53 15.39 2.48
CA LYS A 138 13.96 15.43 2.82
C LYS A 138 14.27 14.75 4.14
N ASP A 139 13.44 14.96 5.13
CA ASP A 139 13.61 14.35 6.44
C ASP A 139 13.60 12.82 6.36
N ARG A 140 12.68 12.24 5.62
CA ARG A 140 12.64 10.78 5.38
C ARG A 140 13.80 10.30 4.52
N GLN A 141 14.17 11.06 3.46
CA GLN A 141 15.36 10.76 2.64
C GLN A 141 16.64 10.77 3.48
N GLU A 142 16.73 11.63 4.47
CA GLU A 142 17.89 11.77 5.33
C GLU A 142 17.81 10.96 6.63
N GLY A 143 16.62 10.48 7.01
CA GLY A 143 16.38 9.76 8.26
C GLY A 143 16.38 10.69 9.47
N VAL A 144 15.73 11.83 9.32
CA VAL A 144 15.52 12.85 10.33
C VAL A 144 14.06 12.78 10.82
N GLU A 145 13.83 12.99 12.11
CA GLU A 145 12.51 13.10 12.74
C GLU A 145 12.57 14.18 13.80
N ASP A 146 11.62 15.11 13.80
CA ASP A 146 11.61 16.29 14.69
C ASP A 146 12.98 17.02 14.72
N GLY A 147 13.63 17.14 13.56
CA GLY A 147 14.94 17.80 13.40
C GLY A 147 16.14 17.00 13.94
N LYS A 148 15.96 15.73 14.29
CA LYS A 148 17.02 14.87 14.81
C LYS A 148 17.26 13.67 13.91
N LYS A 149 18.51 13.32 13.70
CA LYS A 149 18.90 12.09 13.01
C LYS A 149 18.48 10.88 13.85
N VAL A 150 17.58 10.05 13.31
CA VAL A 150 17.06 8.84 14.00
C VAL A 150 17.56 7.54 13.36
N GLY A 151 18.23 7.63 12.22
CA GLY A 151 18.81 6.48 11.54
C GLY A 151 19.17 6.78 10.10
N GLU A 152 19.42 5.75 9.30
CA GLU A 152 19.58 5.92 7.87
C GLU A 152 18.25 6.31 7.23
N GLY A 153 18.29 7.23 6.26
CA GLY A 153 17.13 7.57 5.44
C GLY A 153 16.81 6.48 4.42
N VAL A 154 15.85 6.78 3.57
CA VAL A 154 15.42 5.89 2.49
C VAL A 154 15.48 6.62 1.17
N ASP A 155 15.54 5.88 0.05
CA ASP A 155 15.29 6.44 -1.28
C ASP A 155 13.81 6.23 -1.62
N PHE A 156 13.27 7.13 -2.43
CA PHE A 156 11.89 7.07 -2.90
C PHE A 156 11.82 6.94 -4.42
N VAL A 157 10.95 6.08 -4.89
CA VAL A 157 10.52 6.05 -6.30
C VAL A 157 9.13 6.66 -6.36
N ASP A 158 9.02 7.89 -6.86
CA ASP A 158 7.79 8.66 -6.84
C ASP A 158 6.76 8.10 -7.82
N TYR A 159 5.50 8.05 -7.38
CA TYR A 159 4.44 7.46 -8.19
C TYR A 159 3.11 8.22 -8.19
N TYR A 160 2.91 9.19 -7.31
CA TYR A 160 1.65 9.95 -7.19
C TYR A 160 1.93 11.29 -6.53
N THR A 161 1.07 12.29 -6.70
CA THR A 161 1.17 13.59 -6.00
C THR A 161 -0.09 13.84 -5.20
N ALA A 162 0.06 14.14 -3.92
CA ALA A 162 -1.05 14.52 -3.04
C ALA A 162 -0.64 15.69 -2.14
N GLY A 163 -1.61 16.46 -1.72
CA GLY A 163 -1.46 17.45 -0.65
C GLY A 163 -2.21 17.01 0.59
N VAL A 164 -2.26 17.88 1.59
CA VAL A 164 -2.94 17.68 2.88
C VAL A 164 -4.21 18.50 2.93
N SER A 165 -5.30 17.89 3.39
CA SER A 165 -6.61 18.54 3.52
C SER A 165 -7.14 18.47 4.94
N ILE A 166 -7.86 19.50 5.36
CA ILE A 166 -8.62 19.52 6.60
C ILE A 166 -10.06 19.11 6.30
N TYR A 167 -10.66 18.33 7.19
CA TYR A 167 -12.08 17.98 7.13
C TYR A 167 -12.71 18.06 8.52
N THR A 168 -14.02 18.34 8.55
CA THR A 168 -14.82 18.49 9.77
C THR A 168 -16.02 17.56 9.74
N GLN A 169 -16.73 17.44 10.86
CA GLN A 169 -18.06 16.86 10.81
C GLN A 169 -18.95 17.75 9.92
N LYS A 170 -19.74 17.14 9.07
CA LYS A 170 -20.62 17.85 8.13
C LYS A 170 -21.56 18.83 8.84
N GLY A 171 -21.54 20.08 8.40
CA GLY A 171 -22.30 21.17 9.01
C GLY A 171 -21.77 21.66 10.34
N LYS A 172 -20.52 21.30 10.73
CA LYS A 172 -19.88 21.73 11.98
C LYS A 172 -18.47 22.26 11.75
N ASP A 173 -18.26 23.02 10.69
CA ASP A 173 -16.96 23.58 10.32
C ASP A 173 -16.41 24.58 11.33
N GLN A 174 -17.27 25.15 12.20
CA GLN A 174 -16.91 26.11 13.24
C GLN A 174 -16.07 27.29 12.72
N GLY A 175 -16.24 27.64 11.44
CA GLY A 175 -15.50 28.70 10.75
C GLY A 175 -14.09 28.34 10.36
N ILE A 176 -13.70 27.05 10.40
CA ILE A 176 -12.39 26.57 9.95
C ILE A 176 -12.31 26.61 8.43
N LYS A 177 -11.39 27.43 7.90
CA LYS A 177 -11.12 27.57 6.45
C LYS A 177 -9.64 27.45 6.15
N THR A 178 -8.80 27.65 7.13
CA THR A 178 -7.35 27.62 7.01
C THR A 178 -6.74 26.91 8.22
N TRP A 179 -5.46 26.60 8.17
CA TRP A 179 -4.70 26.06 9.29
C TRP A 179 -4.67 27.05 10.48
N ASP A 180 -4.68 28.37 10.24
CA ASP A 180 -4.69 29.39 11.30
C ASP A 180 -5.98 29.38 12.13
N ASP A 181 -7.11 28.99 11.54
CA ASP A 181 -8.40 28.88 12.21
C ASP A 181 -8.47 27.73 13.22
N LEU A 182 -7.48 26.82 13.19
CA LEU A 182 -7.35 25.72 14.14
C LEU A 182 -6.85 26.16 15.52
N CYS A 183 -6.36 27.39 15.67
CA CYS A 183 -5.92 27.91 16.98
C CYS A 183 -7.06 27.94 17.99
N GLY A 184 -6.88 27.22 19.11
CA GLY A 184 -7.91 27.04 20.16
C GLY A 184 -8.87 25.87 19.90
N LYS A 185 -8.63 25.11 18.85
CA LYS A 185 -9.39 23.91 18.47
C LYS A 185 -8.63 22.63 18.80
N LYS A 186 -9.29 21.49 18.57
CA LYS A 186 -8.68 20.17 18.62
C LYS A 186 -8.70 19.54 17.25
N ILE A 187 -7.53 19.09 16.78
CA ILE A 187 -7.37 18.33 15.54
C ILE A 187 -6.96 16.89 15.82
N VAL A 188 -7.46 15.96 15.01
CA VAL A 188 -7.04 14.56 14.99
C VAL A 188 -6.27 14.28 13.71
N VAL A 189 -5.17 13.53 13.85
CA VAL A 189 -4.26 13.19 12.75
C VAL A 189 -3.73 11.77 12.96
N GLN A 190 -3.17 11.19 11.90
CA GLN A 190 -2.37 9.98 12.03
C GLN A 190 -0.92 10.35 12.39
N ARG A 191 -0.30 9.57 13.28
CA ARG A 191 1.08 9.76 13.74
C ARG A 191 2.09 9.60 12.62
N ALA A 192 3.18 10.40 12.69
CA ALA A 192 4.31 10.40 11.77
C ALA A 192 3.96 10.76 10.31
N THR A 193 2.81 11.41 10.09
CA THR A 193 2.39 11.91 8.78
C THR A 193 2.73 13.39 8.61
N VAL A 194 2.76 13.86 7.36
CA VAL A 194 2.87 15.31 7.05
C VAL A 194 1.71 16.10 7.69
N SER A 195 0.51 15.51 7.80
CA SER A 195 -0.63 16.13 8.50
C SER A 195 -0.32 16.40 9.98
N GLU A 196 0.37 15.47 10.67
CA GLU A 196 0.79 15.68 12.06
C GLU A 196 1.85 16.77 12.16
N ASP A 197 2.81 16.80 11.24
CA ASP A 197 3.88 17.82 11.24
C ASP A 197 3.31 19.22 10.99
N LEU A 198 2.38 19.36 10.04
CA LEU A 198 1.65 20.63 9.81
C LEU A 198 0.86 21.07 11.04
N ALA A 199 0.21 20.13 11.74
CA ALA A 199 -0.51 20.42 12.98
C ALA A 199 0.45 20.87 14.08
N LYS A 200 1.61 20.23 14.24
CA LYS A 200 2.66 20.62 15.18
C LYS A 200 3.21 22.03 14.86
N ASP A 201 3.44 22.33 13.59
CA ASP A 201 3.93 23.64 13.18
C ASP A 201 2.87 24.73 13.36
N GLN A 202 1.61 24.44 13.08
CA GLN A 202 0.52 25.36 13.38
C GLN A 202 0.37 25.60 14.89
N ALA A 203 0.51 24.57 15.71
CA ALA A 203 0.44 24.73 17.17
C ALA A 203 1.51 25.66 17.74
N LYS A 204 2.72 25.73 17.12
CA LYS A 204 3.79 26.67 17.47
C LYS A 204 3.43 28.12 17.14
N LYS A 205 2.63 28.34 16.07
CA LYS A 205 2.18 29.67 15.63
C LYS A 205 1.02 30.21 16.44
N CYS A 206 0.26 29.34 17.11
CA CYS A 206 -0.93 29.74 17.84
C CYS A 206 -0.61 30.57 19.10
N PRO A 207 -1.40 31.64 19.40
CA PRO A 207 -1.24 32.46 20.60
C PRO A 207 -1.35 31.64 21.88
N ALA A 208 -0.68 32.08 22.94
CA ALA A 208 -0.61 31.37 24.22
C ALA A 208 -1.98 30.99 24.82
N GLY A 209 -3.03 31.82 24.61
CA GLY A 209 -4.39 31.58 25.12
C GLY A 209 -5.26 30.73 24.16
N LYS A 210 -4.76 30.36 22.97
CA LYS A 210 -5.51 29.61 21.94
C LYS A 210 -4.66 28.49 21.35
N LYS A 211 -4.14 27.62 22.20
CA LYS A 211 -3.31 26.49 21.74
C LYS A 211 -4.14 25.54 20.88
N LEU A 212 -3.56 25.06 19.80
CA LEU A 212 -4.08 23.92 19.04
C LEU A 212 -3.80 22.64 19.85
N ALA A 213 -4.84 21.86 20.12
CA ALA A 213 -4.70 20.54 20.72
C ALA A 213 -4.61 19.48 19.63
N ILE A 214 -3.53 18.71 19.61
CA ILE A 214 -3.30 17.64 18.62
C ILE A 214 -3.51 16.30 19.31
N GLU A 215 -4.34 15.45 18.72
CA GLU A 215 -4.55 14.07 19.15
C GLU A 215 -4.15 13.14 18.00
N SER A 216 -3.03 12.42 18.18
CA SER A 216 -2.43 11.56 17.17
C SER A 216 -2.81 10.10 17.37
N PHE A 217 -3.14 9.41 16.28
CA PHE A 217 -3.58 8.02 16.27
C PHE A 217 -2.62 7.13 15.47
N ASP A 218 -2.63 5.83 15.75
CA ASP A 218 -1.78 4.87 15.04
C ASP A 218 -2.20 4.68 13.56
N ASN A 219 -3.48 4.90 13.26
CA ASN A 219 -4.01 4.91 11.89
C ASN A 219 -5.10 5.97 11.70
N ASP A 220 -5.30 6.37 10.44
CA ASP A 220 -6.24 7.42 10.06
C ASP A 220 -7.71 7.06 10.37
N GLN A 221 -8.09 5.77 10.28
CA GLN A 221 -9.46 5.36 10.60
C GLN A 221 -9.82 5.64 12.06
N GLN A 222 -8.88 5.50 13.00
CA GLN A 222 -9.11 5.85 14.42
C GLN A 222 -9.31 7.36 14.58
N ALA A 223 -8.52 8.18 13.87
CA ALA A 223 -8.68 9.63 13.85
C ALA A 223 -10.07 10.03 13.31
N GLN A 224 -10.51 9.42 12.20
CA GLN A 224 -11.85 9.63 11.65
C GLN A 224 -12.96 9.23 12.63
N VAL A 225 -12.85 8.09 13.32
CA VAL A 225 -13.82 7.66 14.34
C VAL A 225 -13.88 8.68 15.50
N ARG A 226 -12.74 9.19 15.94
CA ARG A 226 -12.66 10.21 16.97
C ARG A 226 -13.36 11.51 16.57
N LEU A 227 -13.11 11.99 15.34
CA LEU A 227 -13.80 13.17 14.81
C LEU A 227 -15.30 12.93 14.69
N ARG A 228 -15.72 11.80 14.10
CA ARG A 228 -17.13 11.44 13.92
C ARG A 228 -17.90 11.40 15.24
N SER A 229 -17.27 10.95 16.31
CA SER A 229 -17.88 10.92 17.64
C SER A 229 -17.98 12.29 18.32
N GLY A 230 -17.51 13.36 17.68
CA GLY A 230 -17.49 14.71 18.24
C GLY A 230 -16.37 14.94 19.27
N GLY A 231 -15.34 14.08 19.27
CA GLY A 231 -14.21 14.21 20.18
C GLY A 231 -13.12 15.18 19.73
N ALA A 232 -13.25 15.72 18.52
CA ALA A 232 -12.39 16.75 17.95
C ALA A 232 -13.19 17.70 17.07
N ASP A 233 -12.61 18.85 16.75
CA ASP A 233 -13.22 19.89 15.89
C ASP A 233 -12.89 19.65 14.43
N ALA A 234 -11.71 19.13 14.11
CA ALA A 234 -11.25 18.83 12.77
C ALA A 234 -10.41 17.55 12.71
N GLY A 235 -10.28 17.00 11.53
CA GLY A 235 -9.29 15.99 11.16
C GLY A 235 -8.46 16.48 9.99
N SER A 236 -7.26 15.90 9.83
CA SER A 236 -6.44 16.14 8.65
C SER A 236 -5.79 14.85 8.18
N SER A 237 -5.80 14.65 6.87
CA SER A 237 -5.12 13.57 6.17
C SER A 237 -4.79 14.02 4.74
N ASP A 238 -4.13 13.16 4.01
CA ASP A 238 -3.82 13.45 2.62
C ASP A 238 -5.09 13.62 1.78
N SER A 239 -5.04 14.50 0.81
CA SER A 239 -6.21 14.94 0.05
C SER A 239 -7.06 13.82 -0.57
N PRO A 240 -6.51 12.72 -1.15
CA PRO A 240 -7.32 11.63 -1.66
C PRO A 240 -8.04 10.85 -0.54
N ILE A 241 -7.43 10.74 0.63
CA ILE A 241 -8.00 10.07 1.80
C ILE A 241 -9.12 10.90 2.40
N ALA A 242 -8.89 12.18 2.63
CA ALA A 242 -9.91 13.11 3.13
C ALA A 242 -11.13 13.15 2.19
N ALA A 243 -10.90 13.26 0.87
CA ALA A 243 -11.96 13.23 -0.14
C ALA A 243 -12.74 11.90 -0.13
N TYR A 244 -12.03 10.77 0.02
CA TYR A 244 -12.67 9.47 0.11
C TYR A 244 -13.51 9.33 1.39
N ALA A 245 -12.99 9.76 2.54
CA ALA A 245 -13.72 9.77 3.80
C ALA A 245 -14.99 10.61 3.72
N VAL A 246 -14.93 11.81 3.14
CA VAL A 246 -16.09 12.68 2.91
C VAL A 246 -17.13 12.00 2.02
N LYS A 247 -16.70 11.31 0.98
CA LYS A 247 -17.58 10.62 0.02
C LYS A 247 -18.25 9.38 0.62
N THR A 248 -17.57 8.65 1.50
CA THR A 248 -17.98 7.29 1.88
C THR A 248 -18.45 7.14 3.33
N SER A 249 -17.89 7.92 4.26
CA SER A 249 -18.26 7.81 5.68
C SER A 249 -19.71 8.24 5.90
N GLY A 250 -20.46 7.38 6.59
CA GLY A 250 -21.90 7.61 6.81
C GLY A 250 -22.71 7.78 5.52
N GLY A 251 -22.27 7.15 4.40
CA GLY A 251 -22.88 7.37 3.09
C GLY A 251 -22.71 8.80 2.57
N GLY A 252 -21.63 9.49 2.93
CA GLY A 252 -21.32 10.87 2.55
C GLY A 252 -21.95 11.92 3.48
N ASN A 253 -22.36 11.51 4.69
CA ASN A 253 -23.03 12.42 5.62
C ASN A 253 -22.22 12.75 6.88
N ASP A 254 -21.06 12.07 7.11
CA ASP A 254 -20.30 12.28 8.33
C ASP A 254 -19.38 13.49 8.26
N PHE A 255 -18.75 13.75 7.11
CA PHE A 255 -17.69 14.73 6.97
C PHE A 255 -17.89 15.69 5.78
N GLU A 256 -17.17 16.80 5.82
CA GLU A 256 -16.99 17.73 4.72
C GLU A 256 -15.55 18.26 4.71
N LEU A 257 -15.03 18.55 3.52
CA LEU A 257 -13.74 19.24 3.38
C LEU A 257 -13.90 20.71 3.72
N VAL A 258 -12.87 21.30 4.32
CA VAL A 258 -12.81 22.72 4.62
C VAL A 258 -11.47 23.30 4.18
N GLY A 259 -11.50 24.51 3.62
CA GLY A 259 -10.31 25.19 3.11
C GLY A 259 -9.67 24.52 1.90
N ASP A 260 -8.46 24.95 1.60
CA ASP A 260 -7.68 24.48 0.46
C ASP A 260 -6.78 23.30 0.84
N THR A 261 -6.46 22.45 -0.13
CA THR A 261 -5.41 21.46 -0.02
C THR A 261 -4.04 22.15 -0.07
N VAL A 262 -3.14 21.81 0.86
CA VAL A 262 -1.82 22.42 0.99
C VAL A 262 -0.70 21.38 0.85
N GLU A 263 0.56 21.84 0.73
CA GLU A 263 1.77 20.98 0.75
C GLU A 263 1.72 19.80 -0.23
N ALA A 264 1.38 20.10 -1.50
CA ALA A 264 1.38 19.06 -2.54
C ALA A 264 2.81 18.53 -2.77
N ALA A 265 3.00 17.23 -2.53
CA ALA A 265 4.28 16.55 -2.62
C ALA A 265 4.11 15.12 -3.16
N PRO A 266 5.18 14.49 -3.71
CA PRO A 266 5.05 13.14 -4.24
C PRO A 266 4.91 12.09 -3.14
N TYR A 267 4.09 11.07 -3.38
CA TYR A 267 4.20 9.78 -2.72
C TYR A 267 5.30 8.97 -3.41
N GLY A 268 6.10 8.27 -2.64
CA GLY A 268 7.13 7.40 -3.17
C GLY A 268 7.11 6.00 -2.54
N ILE A 269 7.55 5.03 -3.33
CA ILE A 269 7.89 3.70 -2.83
C ILE A 269 9.23 3.84 -2.12
N ALA A 270 9.24 3.64 -0.80
CA ALA A 270 10.46 3.75 0.01
C ALA A 270 11.31 2.48 -0.11
N VAL A 271 12.59 2.64 -0.35
CA VAL A 271 13.61 1.59 -0.49
C VAL A 271 14.80 1.92 0.39
N ALA A 272 15.39 0.92 1.03
CA ALA A 272 16.62 1.11 1.81
C ALA A 272 17.75 1.65 0.91
N LYS A 273 18.51 2.63 1.41
CA LYS A 273 19.55 3.32 0.62
C LYS A 273 20.67 2.42 0.08
N ASP A 274 20.90 1.30 0.72
CA ASP A 274 21.87 0.29 0.28
C ASP A 274 21.34 -0.61 -0.85
N ASN A 275 20.05 -0.51 -1.21
CA ASN A 275 19.42 -1.34 -2.26
C ASN A 275 19.13 -0.54 -3.54
N LYS A 276 20.19 0.07 -4.11
CA LYS A 276 20.08 0.89 -5.32
C LYS A 276 19.55 0.15 -6.55
N GLU A 277 19.87 -1.13 -6.64
CA GLU A 277 19.43 -1.99 -7.73
C GLU A 277 17.92 -2.16 -7.72
N LEU A 278 17.32 -2.36 -6.54
CA LEU A 278 15.85 -2.44 -6.38
C LEU A 278 15.18 -1.09 -6.69
N SER A 279 15.74 0.03 -6.22
CA SER A 279 15.22 1.38 -6.52
C SER A 279 15.20 1.63 -8.04
N ALA A 280 16.29 1.29 -8.74
CA ALA A 280 16.36 1.45 -10.19
C ALA A 280 15.37 0.54 -10.94
N ALA A 281 15.23 -0.72 -10.52
CA ALA A 281 14.27 -1.66 -11.12
C ALA A 281 12.80 -1.19 -10.92
N LEU A 282 12.47 -0.70 -9.73
CA LEU A 282 11.14 -0.15 -9.43
C LEU A 282 10.86 1.11 -10.25
N GLN A 283 11.83 2.01 -10.37
CA GLN A 283 11.71 3.22 -11.20
C GLN A 283 11.49 2.87 -12.67
N ALA A 284 12.24 1.92 -13.20
CA ALA A 284 12.08 1.45 -14.57
C ALA A 284 10.69 0.81 -14.79
N ALA A 285 10.23 0.00 -13.83
CA ALA A 285 8.92 -0.64 -13.89
C ALA A 285 7.77 0.37 -13.80
N MET A 286 7.90 1.38 -12.91
CA MET A 286 6.91 2.45 -12.80
C MET A 286 6.82 3.25 -14.10
N ASN A 287 7.94 3.64 -14.69
CA ASN A 287 7.98 4.32 -15.97
C ASN A 287 7.41 3.46 -17.11
N ALA A 288 7.59 2.14 -17.06
CA ALA A 288 7.02 1.22 -18.05
C ALA A 288 5.48 1.19 -17.95
N ILE A 289 4.90 1.12 -16.74
CA ILE A 289 3.42 1.12 -16.57
C ILE A 289 2.80 2.49 -16.86
N ILE A 290 3.52 3.59 -16.61
CA ILE A 290 3.10 4.93 -17.04
C ILE A 290 3.03 4.98 -18.57
N LYS A 291 4.09 4.57 -19.24
CA LYS A 291 4.19 4.61 -20.71
C LYS A 291 3.18 3.70 -21.43
N ASN A 292 2.89 2.51 -20.89
CA ASN A 292 1.95 1.56 -21.50
C ASN A 292 0.48 1.81 -21.13
N GLY A 293 0.20 2.81 -20.25
CA GLY A 293 -1.14 3.21 -19.84
C GLY A 293 -1.77 2.39 -18.70
N GLU A 294 -1.11 1.36 -18.18
CA GLU A 294 -1.63 0.59 -17.04
C GLU A 294 -1.75 1.47 -15.78
N TYR A 295 -0.79 2.34 -15.54
CA TYR A 295 -0.83 3.32 -14.46
C TYR A 295 -2.10 4.19 -14.51
N GLY A 296 -2.40 4.78 -15.65
CA GLY A 296 -3.60 5.61 -15.82
C GLY A 296 -4.90 4.82 -15.59
N LYS A 297 -4.95 3.54 -15.99
CA LYS A 297 -6.11 2.67 -15.72
C LYS A 297 -6.30 2.42 -14.22
N VAL A 298 -5.21 2.22 -13.47
CA VAL A 298 -5.29 2.05 -12.01
C VAL A 298 -5.83 3.33 -11.38
N LEU A 299 -5.29 4.50 -11.72
CA LEU A 299 -5.77 5.76 -11.15
C LEU A 299 -7.24 6.02 -11.49
N ALA A 300 -7.64 5.80 -12.73
CA ALA A 300 -9.04 5.97 -13.16
C ALA A 300 -10.01 5.05 -12.40
N LYS A 301 -9.60 3.81 -12.12
CA LYS A 301 -10.40 2.87 -11.31
C LYS A 301 -10.74 3.44 -9.93
N TRP A 302 -9.84 4.22 -9.35
CA TRP A 302 -9.97 4.79 -8.01
C TRP A 302 -10.42 6.26 -7.99
N GLY A 303 -10.57 6.90 -9.18
CA GLY A 303 -10.88 8.34 -9.31
C GLY A 303 -9.76 9.22 -8.78
N ALA A 304 -8.51 8.79 -9.01
CA ALA A 304 -7.29 9.40 -8.47
C ALA A 304 -6.42 10.07 -9.54
N GLU A 305 -6.99 10.37 -10.72
CA GLU A 305 -6.25 10.91 -11.87
C GLU A 305 -5.60 12.28 -11.58
N SER A 306 -6.15 13.03 -10.64
CA SER A 306 -5.65 14.38 -10.31
C SER A 306 -4.24 14.39 -9.72
N GLY A 307 -3.80 13.29 -9.12
CA GLY A 307 -2.45 13.15 -8.58
C GLY A 307 -1.47 12.41 -9.50
N ALA A 308 -1.86 12.18 -10.77
CA ALA A 308 -1.03 11.43 -11.72
C ALA A 308 0.29 12.12 -12.00
N VAL A 309 1.37 11.34 -12.02
CA VAL A 309 2.70 11.78 -12.46
C VAL A 309 2.95 11.33 -13.90
N THR A 310 3.77 12.08 -14.63
CA THR A 310 4.14 11.77 -16.02
C THR A 310 5.38 10.87 -16.12
N GLU A 311 6.16 10.83 -15.05
CA GLU A 311 7.34 9.98 -14.88
C GLU A 311 7.60 9.69 -13.41
N ALA A 312 8.16 8.54 -13.11
CA ALA A 312 8.65 8.21 -11.78
C ALA A 312 10.05 8.81 -11.57
N LYS A 313 10.20 9.67 -10.55
CA LYS A 313 11.47 10.25 -10.16
C LYS A 313 12.07 9.50 -8.99
N LEU A 314 13.37 9.55 -8.85
CA LEU A 314 14.06 9.09 -7.66
C LEU A 314 14.31 10.29 -6.75
N ASN A 315 13.77 10.26 -5.52
CA ASN A 315 13.92 11.33 -4.52
C ASN A 315 13.51 12.72 -5.07
N GLY A 316 12.37 12.79 -5.77
CA GLY A 316 11.87 14.03 -6.36
C GLY A 316 11.17 14.96 -5.35
N GLY A 317 10.95 14.49 -4.12
CA GLY A 317 10.38 15.29 -3.04
C GLY A 317 11.37 16.32 -2.45
N SER A 318 10.82 17.32 -1.77
CA SER A 318 11.54 18.47 -1.18
C SER A 318 11.56 18.45 0.34
#